data_60525a31ffcafb0939592376a9abf96f
#
_entry.id   60525a31ffcafb0939592376a9abf96f
#
_cell.length_a   1.000
_cell.length_b   1.000
_cell.length_c   1.000
_cell.angle_alpha   90.00
_cell.angle_beta   90.00
_cell.angle_gamma   90.00
#
_symmetry.space_group_name_H-M   'P 1'
#
loop_
_entity.id
_entity.type
_entity.pdbx_description
1 polymer ?
#
loop_
_entity_poly.entity_id
_entity_poly.type
_entity_poly.pdbx_seq_one_letter_code
_entity_poly.pdbx_strand_id
1 'polypeptide(L)'
;MPHSASPSSPFSSSQPLPSLSGNPAHAVPWGMQIAVRYDKVHPPRRIDVAEAAARAVVSLLASPAAAPGGPWNPAVDYWRDGRIRKLVRRARGKRWEEVQDIDGVTVTQDGPAGWGQAAARAFVPGPVRPLPGALAKTQVEGTHFPPGDELPPPPAEITARVAQDPAAAAQIALTAASASTGALVTIEVTPLHEMTSGKLAAQCGHAAQLAWESSAMPPALRRAWADDGYRVRVVVPSREQWETTTRPVSVTDAGFTELDGPTETTRAFW
;
A
#
# COMPACT_ATOMS: atom_id res chain seq x y z
N MET A 1 -42.15 -11.09 -28.94
CA MET A 1 -41.24 -11.68 -27.94
C MET A 1 -39.84 -11.40 -28.36
N PRO A 2 -39.10 -10.39 -27.76
CA PRO A 2 -37.70 -10.21 -28.06
C PRO A 2 -36.85 -11.06 -27.11
N HIS A 3 -35.91 -11.78 -27.69
CA HIS A 3 -34.92 -12.60 -27.01
C HIS A 3 -33.96 -11.71 -26.23
N SER A 4 -33.92 -11.93 -24.91
CA SER A 4 -32.91 -11.40 -24.01
C SER A 4 -31.59 -12.13 -24.25
N ALA A 5 -30.61 -11.44 -24.82
CA ALA A 5 -29.24 -11.90 -24.88
C ALA A 5 -28.51 -11.44 -23.60
N SER A 6 -28.13 -12.39 -22.75
CA SER A 6 -27.20 -12.13 -21.63
C SER A 6 -25.81 -11.79 -22.17
N PRO A 7 -25.10 -10.80 -21.62
CA PRO A 7 -23.73 -10.55 -22.01
C PRO A 7 -22.82 -11.63 -21.40
N SER A 8 -22.19 -12.41 -22.29
CA SER A 8 -21.09 -13.31 -21.95
C SER A 8 -19.88 -12.52 -21.48
N SER A 9 -19.46 -12.71 -20.23
CA SER A 9 -18.19 -12.20 -19.67
C SER A 9 -17.01 -12.79 -20.45
N PRO A 10 -16.13 -11.96 -21.01
CA PRO A 10 -14.92 -12.43 -21.66
C PRO A 10 -13.72 -12.26 -20.72
N PHE A 11 -13.48 -13.11 -19.77
CA PHE A 11 -12.15 -13.26 -19.14
C PHE A 11 -12.23 -14.37 -18.07
N SER A 12 -12.17 -15.61 -18.54
CA SER A 12 -11.67 -16.72 -17.73
C SER A 12 -10.42 -17.24 -18.45
N SER A 13 -9.32 -16.54 -18.29
CA SER A 13 -7.99 -17.11 -18.54
C SER A 13 -7.32 -17.34 -17.21
N SER A 14 -7.79 -18.34 -16.48
CA SER A 14 -6.98 -18.98 -15.42
C SER A 14 -5.76 -19.59 -16.11
N GLN A 15 -4.66 -18.85 -16.14
CA GLN A 15 -3.37 -19.43 -16.48
C GLN A 15 -3.09 -20.53 -15.46
N PRO A 16 -2.75 -21.75 -15.87
CA PRO A 16 -2.39 -22.81 -14.94
C PRO A 16 -1.14 -22.35 -14.15
N LEU A 17 -1.19 -22.57 -12.83
CA LEU A 17 -0.01 -22.36 -11.98
C LEU A 17 1.14 -23.20 -12.52
N PRO A 18 2.39 -22.66 -12.54
CA PRO A 18 3.53 -23.42 -12.97
C PRO A 18 3.68 -24.68 -12.10
N SER A 19 3.84 -25.83 -12.73
CA SER A 19 4.06 -27.08 -12.02
C SER A 19 5.34 -26.99 -11.17
N LEU A 20 5.31 -27.45 -9.92
CA LEU A 20 6.42 -27.43 -8.95
C LEU A 20 7.60 -28.34 -9.33
N SER A 21 7.60 -28.95 -10.52
CA SER A 21 8.63 -29.91 -10.98
C SER A 21 9.87 -29.28 -11.65
N GLY A 22 9.95 -27.94 -11.70
CA GLY A 22 11.12 -27.23 -12.26
C GLY A 22 12.15 -26.85 -11.19
N ASN A 23 13.44 -26.85 -11.57
CA ASN A 23 14.53 -26.37 -10.71
C ASN A 23 14.20 -24.94 -10.21
N PRO A 24 14.10 -24.70 -8.89
CA PRO A 24 13.72 -23.41 -8.32
C PRO A 24 14.64 -22.25 -8.75
N ALA A 25 15.87 -22.53 -9.18
CA ALA A 25 16.81 -21.54 -9.70
C ALA A 25 16.38 -20.91 -11.05
N HIS A 26 15.48 -21.55 -11.80
CA HIS A 26 14.98 -21.07 -13.09
C HIS A 26 13.50 -20.63 -13.05
N ALA A 27 12.84 -20.71 -11.91
CA ALA A 27 11.46 -20.26 -11.78
C ALA A 27 11.38 -18.73 -11.95
N VAL A 28 10.44 -18.24 -12.77
CA VAL A 28 10.19 -16.80 -12.91
C VAL A 28 9.81 -16.24 -11.54
N PRO A 29 10.48 -15.18 -11.05
CA PRO A 29 10.13 -14.59 -9.76
C PRO A 29 8.67 -14.12 -9.76
N TRP A 30 8.00 -14.28 -8.63
CA TRP A 30 6.66 -13.78 -8.39
C TRP A 30 6.68 -12.52 -7.54
N GLY A 31 5.63 -11.69 -7.69
CA GLY A 31 5.48 -10.48 -6.90
C GLY A 31 4.04 -9.96 -6.93
N MET A 32 3.68 -9.24 -5.91
CA MET A 32 2.49 -8.40 -5.91
C MET A 32 2.87 -7.05 -6.52
N GLN A 33 2.26 -6.71 -7.64
CA GLN A 33 2.39 -5.38 -8.22
C GLN A 33 1.46 -4.42 -7.48
N ILE A 34 1.87 -3.17 -7.31
CA ILE A 34 1.05 -2.11 -6.71
C ILE A 34 1.15 -0.88 -7.61
N ALA A 35 0.05 -0.47 -8.23
CA ALA A 35 0.02 0.80 -8.95
C ALA A 35 -0.36 1.92 -7.99
N VAL A 36 0.37 3.05 -8.03
CA VAL A 36 0.02 4.27 -7.33
C VAL A 36 -0.34 5.35 -8.35
N ARG A 37 -1.47 6.04 -8.10
CA ARG A 37 -1.92 7.12 -8.97
C ARG A 37 -1.02 8.32 -8.80
N TYR A 38 -0.55 8.86 -9.92
CA TYR A 38 0.26 10.07 -9.94
C TYR A 38 -0.50 11.22 -10.59
N ASP A 39 -0.83 12.24 -9.81
CA ASP A 39 -1.36 13.51 -10.28
C ASP A 39 -0.24 14.56 -10.21
N LYS A 40 -0.02 15.29 -11.32
CA LYS A 40 0.98 16.35 -11.37
C LYS A 40 0.48 17.69 -10.86
N VAL A 41 -0.81 17.92 -10.96
CA VAL A 41 -1.44 19.21 -10.60
C VAL A 41 -1.72 19.25 -9.10
N HIS A 42 -2.24 18.13 -8.58
CA HIS A 42 -2.56 17.97 -7.16
C HIS A 42 -1.91 16.69 -6.64
N PRO A 43 -0.59 16.67 -6.43
CA PRO A 43 0.09 15.48 -5.96
C PRO A 43 -0.33 15.15 -4.53
N PRO A 44 -0.57 13.85 -4.22
CA PRO A 44 -0.74 13.42 -2.84
C PRO A 44 0.61 13.45 -2.10
N ARG A 45 0.56 13.49 -0.78
CA ARG A 45 1.77 13.36 0.03
C ARG A 45 2.33 11.93 -0.05
N ARG A 46 3.65 11.82 0.05
CA ARG A 46 4.36 10.54 0.10
C ARG A 46 3.79 9.60 1.17
N ILE A 47 3.42 10.14 2.34
CA ILE A 47 2.85 9.39 3.45
C ILE A 47 1.47 8.81 3.11
N ASP A 48 0.58 9.61 2.52
CA ASP A 48 -0.76 9.18 2.14
C ASP A 48 -0.73 8.08 1.06
N VAL A 49 0.26 8.15 0.16
CA VAL A 49 0.50 7.10 -0.84
C VAL A 49 0.97 5.80 -0.19
N ALA A 50 1.85 5.88 0.80
CA ALA A 50 2.32 4.70 1.54
C ALA A 50 1.18 4.04 2.34
N GLU A 51 0.34 4.85 2.99
CA GLU A 51 -0.85 4.38 3.70
C GLU A 51 -1.87 3.74 2.75
N ALA A 52 -2.18 4.38 1.63
CA ALA A 52 -3.08 3.81 0.61
C ALA A 52 -2.56 2.48 0.05
N ALA A 53 -1.24 2.38 -0.22
CA ALA A 53 -0.61 1.16 -0.70
C ALA A 53 -0.68 0.03 0.35
N ALA A 54 -0.38 0.33 1.61
CA ALA A 54 -0.49 -0.62 2.72
C ALA A 54 -1.92 -1.16 2.88
N ARG A 55 -2.92 -0.26 2.86
CA ARG A 55 -4.34 -0.61 2.89
C ARG A 55 -4.75 -1.47 1.72
N ALA A 56 -4.33 -1.13 0.50
CA ALA A 56 -4.67 -1.89 -0.71
C ALA A 56 -4.14 -3.33 -0.63
N VAL A 57 -2.91 -3.52 -0.11
CA VAL A 57 -2.31 -4.84 0.10
C VAL A 57 -3.16 -5.68 1.07
N VAL A 58 -3.49 -5.14 2.24
CA VAL A 58 -4.28 -5.89 3.24
C VAL A 58 -5.70 -6.13 2.73
N SER A 59 -6.34 -5.14 2.11
CA SER A 59 -7.69 -5.28 1.55
C SER A 59 -7.76 -6.39 0.48
N LEU A 60 -6.72 -6.54 -0.34
CA LEU A 60 -6.63 -7.64 -1.29
C LEU A 60 -6.51 -8.99 -0.56
N LEU A 61 -5.57 -9.11 0.38
CA LEU A 61 -5.28 -10.35 1.09
C LEU A 61 -6.42 -10.81 2.00
N ALA A 62 -7.20 -9.87 2.52
CA ALA A 62 -8.36 -10.12 3.37
C ALA A 62 -9.67 -10.29 2.57
N SER A 63 -9.64 -10.09 1.25
CA SER A 63 -10.85 -10.20 0.43
C SER A 63 -11.37 -11.64 0.35
N PRO A 64 -12.69 -11.85 0.19
CA PRO A 64 -13.25 -13.18 -0.05
C PRO A 64 -12.63 -13.87 -1.28
N ALA A 65 -12.22 -13.11 -2.29
CA ALA A 65 -11.59 -13.66 -3.49
C ALA A 65 -10.21 -14.29 -3.21
N ALA A 66 -9.48 -13.78 -2.19
CA ALA A 66 -8.20 -14.31 -1.76
C ALA A 66 -8.30 -15.38 -0.66
N ALA A 67 -9.48 -15.57 -0.08
CA ALA A 67 -9.73 -16.59 0.93
C ALA A 67 -9.70 -18.01 0.34
N PRO A 68 -9.51 -19.07 1.16
CA PRO A 68 -9.57 -20.45 0.69
C PRO A 68 -10.83 -20.74 -0.15
N GLY A 69 -10.62 -21.25 -1.36
CA GLY A 69 -11.70 -21.49 -2.35
C GLY A 69 -12.06 -20.28 -3.21
N GLY A 70 -11.54 -19.09 -2.92
CA GLY A 70 -11.71 -17.90 -3.77
C GLY A 70 -10.85 -17.95 -5.04
N PRO A 71 -11.22 -17.19 -6.09
CA PRO A 71 -10.54 -17.25 -7.39
C PRO A 71 -9.08 -16.76 -7.35
N TRP A 72 -8.69 -15.91 -6.37
CA TRP A 72 -7.33 -15.40 -6.22
C TRP A 72 -6.48 -16.23 -5.25
N ASN A 73 -7.12 -17.12 -4.48
CA ASN A 73 -6.44 -17.90 -3.44
C ASN A 73 -5.23 -18.69 -3.97
N PRO A 74 -5.28 -19.42 -5.09
CA PRO A 74 -4.12 -20.18 -5.56
C PRO A 74 -2.90 -19.32 -5.84
N ALA A 75 -3.09 -18.12 -6.43
CA ALA A 75 -2.02 -17.20 -6.73
C ALA A 75 -1.46 -16.53 -5.44
N VAL A 76 -2.34 -16.19 -4.51
CA VAL A 76 -1.97 -15.60 -3.22
C VAL A 76 -1.18 -16.59 -2.37
N ASP A 77 -1.62 -17.84 -2.27
CA ASP A 77 -0.93 -18.88 -1.48
C ASP A 77 0.43 -19.22 -2.08
N TYR A 78 0.51 -19.36 -3.42
CA TYR A 78 1.79 -19.58 -4.09
C TYR A 78 2.78 -18.43 -3.85
N TRP A 79 2.30 -17.18 -3.83
CA TRP A 79 3.12 -16.01 -3.57
C TRP A 79 3.53 -15.92 -2.09
N ARG A 80 2.66 -16.27 -1.14
CA ARG A 80 2.96 -16.29 0.30
C ARG A 80 4.08 -17.25 0.66
N ASP A 81 4.22 -18.34 -0.09
CA ASP A 81 5.27 -19.34 0.12
C ASP A 81 6.66 -18.79 -0.26
N GLY A 82 7.19 -17.89 0.57
CA GLY A 82 8.54 -17.33 0.46
C GLY A 82 8.77 -16.34 -0.70
N ARG A 83 7.69 -15.94 -1.44
CA ARG A 83 7.81 -15.09 -2.63
C ARG A 83 7.24 -13.70 -2.44
N ILE A 84 7.04 -13.26 -1.23
CA ILE A 84 6.29 -12.07 -0.79
C ILE A 84 6.76 -10.71 -1.35
N ARG A 85 7.49 -10.70 -2.47
CA ARG A 85 7.98 -9.48 -3.13
C ARG A 85 6.84 -8.55 -3.51
N LYS A 86 7.05 -7.24 -3.30
CA LYS A 86 6.15 -6.19 -3.75
C LYS A 86 6.89 -5.22 -4.66
N LEU A 87 6.23 -4.80 -5.74
CA LEU A 87 6.79 -3.85 -6.70
C LEU A 87 5.79 -2.71 -6.91
N VAL A 88 6.21 -1.50 -6.57
CA VAL A 88 5.37 -0.31 -6.74
C VAL A 88 5.63 0.34 -8.09
N ARG A 89 4.54 0.74 -8.76
CA ARG A 89 4.53 1.33 -10.08
C ARG A 89 3.71 2.61 -10.10
N ARG A 90 4.21 3.61 -10.80
CA ARG A 90 3.51 4.87 -10.99
C ARG A 90 2.61 4.80 -12.23
N ALA A 91 1.32 5.10 -12.07
CA ALA A 91 0.34 5.20 -13.15
C ALA A 91 -0.36 6.56 -13.12
N ARG A 92 -0.60 7.17 -14.29
CA ARG A 92 -1.29 8.47 -14.40
C ARG A 92 -2.23 8.52 -15.59
N GLY A 93 -3.29 9.33 -15.49
CA GLY A 93 -4.29 9.51 -16.55
C GLY A 93 -4.80 8.17 -17.06
N LYS A 94 -4.89 8.02 -18.37
CA LYS A 94 -5.38 6.81 -19.02
C LYS A 94 -4.71 5.51 -18.53
N ARG A 95 -3.43 5.54 -18.14
CA ARG A 95 -2.76 4.34 -17.63
C ARG A 95 -3.28 3.93 -16.25
N TRP A 96 -3.68 4.89 -15.42
CA TRP A 96 -4.35 4.59 -14.17
C TRP A 96 -5.73 3.97 -14.39
N GLU A 97 -6.45 4.42 -15.41
CA GLU A 97 -7.74 3.84 -15.79
C GLU A 97 -7.56 2.42 -16.34
N GLU A 98 -6.63 2.21 -17.27
CA GLU A 98 -6.36 0.92 -17.89
C GLU A 98 -5.96 -0.19 -16.87
N VAL A 99 -5.28 0.14 -15.79
CA VAL A 99 -4.91 -0.85 -14.78
C VAL A 99 -6.08 -1.24 -13.87
N GLN A 100 -7.20 -0.51 -13.88
CA GLN A 100 -8.38 -0.87 -13.08
C GLN A 100 -9.09 -2.14 -13.61
N ASP A 101 -8.85 -2.52 -14.85
CA ASP A 101 -9.41 -3.74 -15.48
C ASP A 101 -8.66 -5.03 -15.08
N ILE A 102 -7.53 -4.92 -14.39
CA ILE A 102 -6.74 -6.07 -13.92
C ILE A 102 -7.20 -6.44 -12.51
N ASP A 103 -7.34 -7.74 -12.21
CA ASP A 103 -7.73 -8.23 -10.90
C ASP A 103 -6.92 -7.63 -9.75
N GLY A 104 -7.61 -7.05 -8.78
CA GLY A 104 -6.98 -6.36 -7.66
C GLY A 104 -7.94 -5.50 -6.86
N VAL A 105 -7.42 -4.81 -5.86
CA VAL A 105 -8.18 -3.93 -4.97
C VAL A 105 -7.60 -2.51 -5.00
N THR A 106 -8.47 -1.54 -5.26
CA THR A 106 -8.13 -0.11 -5.21
C THR A 106 -8.58 0.50 -3.89
N VAL A 107 -7.68 1.25 -3.28
CA VAL A 107 -7.95 2.07 -2.09
C VAL A 107 -7.61 3.52 -2.40
N THR A 108 -8.46 4.42 -1.95
CA THR A 108 -8.22 5.86 -1.96
C THR A 108 -8.07 6.37 -0.54
N GLN A 109 -7.30 7.45 -0.40
CA GLN A 109 -7.11 8.16 0.86
C GLN A 109 -6.99 9.64 0.58
N ASP A 110 -7.83 10.42 1.25
CA ASP A 110 -7.76 11.87 1.15
C ASP A 110 -6.55 12.38 1.94
N GLY A 111 -5.84 13.31 1.34
CA GLY A 111 -4.83 14.09 2.05
C GLY A 111 -5.45 15.26 2.81
N PRO A 112 -4.65 15.99 3.61
CA PRO A 112 -5.07 17.26 4.19
C PRO A 112 -5.47 18.28 3.12
N ALA A 113 -6.18 19.33 3.55
CA ALA A 113 -6.57 20.41 2.65
C ALA A 113 -5.39 20.97 1.84
N GLY A 114 -5.54 21.05 0.53
CA GLY A 114 -4.50 21.51 -0.40
C GLY A 114 -3.63 20.41 -1.01
N TRP A 115 -3.77 19.16 -0.55
CA TRP A 115 -3.08 18.00 -1.12
C TRP A 115 -4.02 17.12 -1.94
N GLY A 116 -3.48 16.47 -2.95
CA GLY A 116 -4.25 15.54 -3.77
C GLY A 116 -4.61 14.25 -3.03
N GLN A 117 -5.68 13.60 -3.49
CA GLN A 117 -6.07 12.28 -2.99
C GLN A 117 -5.05 11.23 -3.43
N ALA A 118 -4.52 10.47 -2.49
CA ALA A 118 -3.74 9.28 -2.77
C ALA A 118 -4.65 8.13 -3.24
N ALA A 119 -4.19 7.36 -4.21
CA ALA A 119 -4.85 6.13 -4.63
C ALA A 119 -3.82 5.07 -4.97
N ALA A 120 -4.05 3.86 -4.49
CA ALA A 120 -3.23 2.70 -4.77
C ALA A 120 -4.08 1.49 -5.15
N ARG A 121 -3.61 0.69 -6.10
CA ARG A 121 -4.21 -0.58 -6.46
C ARG A 121 -3.20 -1.71 -6.28
N ALA A 122 -3.50 -2.62 -5.38
CA ALA A 122 -2.78 -3.89 -5.27
C ALA A 122 -3.39 -4.90 -6.24
N PHE A 123 -2.55 -5.62 -6.95
CA PHE A 123 -2.97 -6.64 -7.92
C PHE A 123 -2.77 -8.04 -7.36
N VAL A 124 -3.57 -8.98 -7.81
CA VAL A 124 -3.37 -10.40 -7.52
C VAL A 124 -1.92 -10.76 -7.86
N PRO A 125 -1.19 -11.41 -6.94
CA PRO A 125 0.19 -11.78 -7.18
C PRO A 125 0.36 -12.63 -8.44
N GLY A 126 1.47 -12.42 -9.12
CA GLY A 126 1.78 -13.15 -10.36
C GLY A 126 3.26 -13.09 -10.71
N PRO A 127 3.65 -13.70 -11.85
CA PRO A 127 5.00 -13.61 -12.36
C PRO A 127 5.42 -12.15 -12.60
N VAL A 128 6.66 -11.80 -12.25
CA VAL A 128 7.17 -10.45 -12.52
C VAL A 128 7.38 -10.19 -14.01
N ARG A 129 7.40 -11.23 -14.84
CA ARG A 129 7.46 -11.20 -16.31
C ARG A 129 6.85 -12.47 -16.91
N PRO A 130 6.08 -12.38 -18.01
CA PRO A 130 5.57 -11.14 -18.60
C PRO A 130 4.49 -10.51 -17.72
N LEU A 131 4.38 -9.18 -17.78
CA LEU A 131 3.32 -8.44 -17.11
C LEU A 131 2.10 -8.28 -18.02
N PRO A 132 0.88 -8.16 -17.47
CA PRO A 132 -0.28 -7.66 -18.22
C PRO A 132 0.05 -6.35 -18.94
N GLY A 133 -0.44 -6.18 -20.17
CA GLY A 133 -0.05 -5.08 -21.05
C GLY A 133 -0.25 -3.69 -20.45
N ALA A 134 -1.32 -3.47 -19.67
CA ALA A 134 -1.55 -2.20 -18.99
C ALA A 134 -0.50 -1.96 -17.89
N LEU A 135 -0.13 -2.96 -17.09
CA LEU A 135 0.92 -2.85 -16.08
C LEU A 135 2.31 -2.65 -16.69
N ALA A 136 2.60 -3.31 -17.80
CA ALA A 136 3.88 -3.17 -18.49
C ALA A 136 4.15 -1.72 -18.95
N LYS A 137 3.09 -0.93 -19.16
CA LYS A 137 3.17 0.49 -19.56
C LYS A 137 3.34 1.45 -18.38
N THR A 138 3.33 0.98 -17.13
CA THR A 138 3.54 1.79 -15.92
C THR A 138 5.02 1.82 -15.55
N GLN A 139 5.42 2.83 -14.75
CA GLN A 139 6.83 3.07 -14.44
C GLN A 139 7.15 2.65 -13.00
N VAL A 140 8.23 1.90 -12.81
CA VAL A 140 8.79 1.54 -11.50
C VAL A 140 9.72 2.64 -11.02
N GLU A 141 10.70 3.01 -11.85
CA GLU A 141 11.73 4.00 -11.51
C GLU A 141 11.17 5.42 -11.43
N GLY A 142 11.79 6.26 -10.62
CA GLY A 142 11.45 7.66 -10.49
C GLY A 142 10.06 7.91 -9.87
N THR A 143 9.54 6.96 -9.10
CA THR A 143 8.32 7.16 -8.33
C THR A 143 8.64 8.03 -7.12
N HIS A 144 8.32 9.31 -7.26
CA HIS A 144 8.53 10.33 -6.24
C HIS A 144 7.24 11.08 -5.96
N PHE A 145 6.93 11.26 -4.69
CA PHE A 145 5.86 12.08 -4.17
C PHE A 145 6.42 13.06 -3.14
N PRO A 146 5.83 14.26 -2.99
CA PRO A 146 6.35 15.26 -2.06
C PRO A 146 6.27 14.78 -0.61
N PRO A 147 7.23 15.17 0.24
CA PRO A 147 7.20 14.88 1.67
C PRO A 147 6.04 15.61 2.36
N GLY A 148 5.58 15.07 3.51
CA GLY A 148 4.40 15.57 4.20
C GLY A 148 4.65 16.81 5.07
N ASP A 149 5.90 17.15 5.34
CA ASP A 149 6.33 18.30 6.11
C ASP A 149 6.29 19.61 5.31
N GLU A 150 6.22 19.55 3.98
CA GLU A 150 5.98 20.68 3.09
C GLU A 150 4.48 20.95 2.89
N LEU A 151 3.67 20.86 3.94
CA LEU A 151 2.26 21.24 3.86
C LEU A 151 2.15 22.71 3.49
N PRO A 152 1.27 23.09 2.54
CA PRO A 152 0.99 24.50 2.34
C PRO A 152 0.49 25.10 3.66
N PRO A 153 0.86 26.36 3.96
CA PRO A 153 0.36 27.00 5.17
C PRO A 153 -1.19 26.96 5.17
N PRO A 154 -1.79 26.72 6.34
CA PRO A 154 -3.25 26.71 6.42
C PRO A 154 -3.80 28.02 5.88
N PRO A 155 -4.97 28.02 5.19
CA PRO A 155 -5.60 29.24 4.70
C PRO A 155 -5.67 30.31 5.80
N ALA A 156 -5.49 31.58 5.45
CA ALA A 156 -5.46 32.70 6.40
C ALA A 156 -6.67 32.74 7.34
N GLU A 157 -7.85 32.35 6.85
CA GLU A 157 -9.08 32.23 7.63
C GLU A 157 -8.98 31.17 8.75
N ILE A 158 -8.28 30.08 8.48
CA ILE A 158 -8.01 29.01 9.45
C ILE A 158 -7.01 29.51 10.48
N THR A 159 -5.95 30.19 10.04
CA THR A 159 -4.93 30.76 10.93
C THR A 159 -5.53 31.79 11.88
N ALA A 160 -6.48 32.62 11.40
CA ALA A 160 -7.18 33.60 12.23
C ALA A 160 -8.11 32.96 13.27
N ARG A 161 -8.77 31.84 12.94
CA ARG A 161 -9.59 31.08 13.90
C ARG A 161 -8.74 30.40 14.97
N VAL A 162 -7.59 29.84 14.60
CA VAL A 162 -6.64 29.21 15.52
C VAL A 162 -6.12 30.20 16.57
N ALA A 163 -5.85 31.45 16.15
CA ALA A 163 -5.39 32.48 17.06
C ALA A 163 -6.44 32.89 18.12
N GLN A 164 -7.72 32.58 17.86
CA GLN A 164 -8.84 32.94 18.73
C GLN A 164 -9.43 31.77 19.53
N ASP A 165 -9.13 30.51 19.13
CA ASP A 165 -9.70 29.31 19.76
C ASP A 165 -8.69 28.17 19.79
N PRO A 166 -8.12 27.80 20.98
CA PRO A 166 -7.22 26.68 21.13
C PRO A 166 -7.79 25.31 20.76
N ALA A 167 -9.13 25.13 20.86
CA ALA A 167 -9.80 23.90 20.44
C ALA A 167 -9.83 23.78 18.92
N ALA A 168 -10.01 24.88 18.21
CA ALA A 168 -9.87 24.94 16.75
C ALA A 168 -8.42 24.65 16.31
N ALA A 169 -7.43 25.08 17.09
CA ALA A 169 -6.02 24.76 16.84
C ALA A 169 -5.75 23.24 16.91
N ALA A 170 -6.29 22.57 17.92
CA ALA A 170 -6.18 21.13 18.07
C ALA A 170 -6.87 20.38 16.93
N GLN A 171 -8.07 20.84 16.52
CA GLN A 171 -8.81 20.24 15.40
C GLN A 171 -8.11 20.41 14.05
N ILE A 172 -7.45 21.57 13.84
CA ILE A 172 -6.66 21.83 12.63
C ILE A 172 -5.35 21.04 12.63
N ALA A 173 -4.71 20.90 13.79
CA ALA A 173 -3.56 20.01 13.94
C ALA A 173 -3.94 18.56 13.67
N LEU A 174 -5.14 18.12 14.08
CA LEU A 174 -5.69 16.79 13.75
C LEU A 174 -6.00 16.61 12.25
N THR A 175 -6.45 17.68 11.57
CA THR A 175 -6.70 17.65 10.12
C THR A 175 -5.42 17.83 9.29
N ALA A 176 -4.40 18.49 9.82
CA ALA A 176 -3.07 18.58 9.22
C ALA A 176 -2.22 17.33 9.48
N ALA A 177 -2.41 16.67 10.61
CA ALA A 177 -1.90 15.33 10.84
C ALA A 177 -2.61 14.37 9.87
N SER A 178 -1.92 13.36 9.38
CA SER A 178 -2.41 12.32 8.46
C SER A 178 -3.92 12.04 8.58
N ALA A 179 -4.62 11.83 7.47
CA ALA A 179 -6.02 11.37 7.45
C ALA A 179 -6.23 10.05 8.24
N SER A 180 -5.15 9.42 8.63
CA SER A 180 -5.09 8.18 9.43
C SER A 180 -4.93 8.44 10.92
N THR A 181 -5.15 9.65 11.41
CA THR A 181 -5.25 9.92 12.85
C THR A 181 -6.32 9.00 13.45
N GLY A 182 -5.95 8.23 14.49
CA GLY A 182 -6.84 7.23 15.11
C GLY A 182 -6.88 5.88 14.39
N ALA A 183 -6.03 5.61 13.39
CA ALA A 183 -5.88 4.26 12.84
C ALA A 183 -5.38 3.29 13.91
N LEU A 184 -5.94 2.06 13.91
CA LEU A 184 -5.63 1.03 14.91
C LEU A 184 -4.23 0.44 14.74
N VAL A 185 -3.67 0.49 13.53
CA VAL A 185 -2.34 -0.02 13.23
C VAL A 185 -1.43 1.12 12.84
N THR A 186 -0.29 1.20 13.51
CA THR A 186 0.78 2.15 13.19
C THR A 186 1.95 1.44 12.54
N ILE A 187 2.46 2.02 11.45
CA ILE A 187 3.68 1.58 10.76
C ILE A 187 4.75 2.64 11.01
N GLU A 188 5.81 2.24 11.67
CA GLU A 188 7.03 3.05 11.82
C GLU A 188 7.95 2.81 10.64
N VAL A 189 8.50 3.89 10.10
CA VAL A 189 9.51 3.87 9.04
C VAL A 189 10.84 4.24 9.63
N THR A 190 11.90 3.55 9.24
CA THR A 190 13.25 3.83 9.72
C THR A 190 13.64 5.31 9.51
N PRO A 191 14.13 5.99 10.54
CA PRO A 191 14.70 7.32 10.39
C PRO A 191 16.17 7.30 9.94
N LEU A 192 16.78 6.11 9.78
CA LEU A 192 18.20 5.94 9.52
C LEU A 192 18.57 6.01 8.05
N HIS A 193 17.61 5.74 7.16
CA HIS A 193 17.83 5.67 5.73
C HIS A 193 16.66 6.28 4.97
N GLU A 194 16.97 7.08 3.97
CA GLU A 194 15.95 7.55 3.04
C GLU A 194 15.56 6.44 2.06
N MET A 195 14.29 6.37 1.74
CA MET A 195 13.74 5.48 0.73
C MET A 195 12.98 6.29 -0.32
N THR A 196 13.04 5.87 -1.58
CA THR A 196 12.13 6.43 -2.59
C THR A 196 10.67 6.21 -2.20
N SER A 197 9.75 7.02 -2.72
CA SER A 197 8.32 6.85 -2.43
C SER A 197 7.79 5.47 -2.82
N GLY A 198 8.33 4.89 -3.90
CA GLY A 198 7.98 3.54 -4.33
C GLY A 198 8.46 2.48 -3.34
N LYS A 199 9.70 2.59 -2.85
CA LYS A 199 10.27 1.70 -1.83
C LYS A 199 9.50 1.81 -0.52
N LEU A 200 9.24 3.04 -0.05
CA LEU A 200 8.44 3.30 1.14
C LEU A 200 7.07 2.62 1.07
N ALA A 201 6.33 2.82 -0.03
CA ALA A 201 5.01 2.22 -0.21
C ALA A 201 5.06 0.68 -0.21
N ALA A 202 6.09 0.08 -0.83
CA ALA A 202 6.30 -1.37 -0.80
C ALA A 202 6.58 -1.88 0.62
N GLN A 203 7.45 -1.21 1.38
CA GLN A 203 7.81 -1.60 2.74
C GLN A 203 6.65 -1.43 3.72
N CYS A 204 5.86 -0.35 3.59
CA CYS A 204 4.61 -0.19 4.36
C CYS A 204 3.59 -1.29 4.01
N GLY A 205 3.50 -1.69 2.74
CA GLY A 205 2.71 -2.84 2.32
C GLY A 205 3.18 -4.16 2.93
N HIS A 206 4.49 -4.35 3.13
CA HIS A 206 5.03 -5.52 3.85
C HIS A 206 4.66 -5.49 5.33
N ALA A 207 4.87 -4.36 6.00
CA ALA A 207 4.55 -4.23 7.41
C ALA A 207 3.05 -4.46 7.68
N ALA A 208 2.17 -3.91 6.85
CA ALA A 208 0.72 -4.11 6.96
C ALA A 208 0.33 -5.58 6.71
N GLN A 209 0.91 -6.25 5.71
CA GLN A 209 0.69 -7.68 5.49
C GLN A 209 1.09 -8.49 6.72
N LEU A 210 2.30 -8.30 7.24
CA LEU A 210 2.79 -9.06 8.39
C LEU A 210 1.98 -8.77 9.65
N ALA A 211 1.48 -7.53 9.84
CA ALA A 211 0.56 -7.20 10.91
C ALA A 211 -0.77 -7.98 10.77
N TRP A 212 -1.35 -8.01 9.57
CA TRP A 212 -2.56 -8.76 9.27
C TRP A 212 -2.41 -10.27 9.50
N GLU A 213 -1.28 -10.83 9.11
CA GLU A 213 -0.96 -12.26 9.22
C GLU A 213 -0.41 -12.65 10.60
N SER A 214 -0.11 -11.68 11.47
CA SER A 214 0.47 -11.93 12.80
C SER A 214 -0.48 -12.68 13.72
N SER A 215 -0.02 -13.80 14.26
CA SER A 215 -0.75 -14.53 15.33
C SER A 215 -0.84 -13.73 16.62
N ALA A 216 0.03 -12.73 16.83
CA ALA A 216 0.01 -11.86 18.01
C ALA A 216 -1.11 -10.82 17.94
N MET A 217 -1.71 -10.55 16.77
CA MET A 217 -2.84 -9.63 16.68
C MET A 217 -4.13 -10.28 17.19
N PRO A 218 -4.76 -9.72 18.26
CA PRO A 218 -6.01 -10.27 18.77
C PRO A 218 -7.11 -10.33 17.70
N PRO A 219 -7.91 -11.41 17.64
CA PRO A 219 -8.97 -11.52 16.63
C PRO A 219 -9.99 -10.38 16.66
N ALA A 220 -10.29 -9.84 17.85
CA ALA A 220 -11.20 -8.69 17.99
C ALA A 220 -10.61 -7.43 17.33
N LEU A 221 -9.31 -7.19 17.54
CA LEU A 221 -8.62 -6.05 16.93
C LEU A 221 -8.52 -6.20 15.41
N ARG A 222 -8.26 -7.42 14.91
CA ARG A 222 -8.24 -7.70 13.47
C ARG A 222 -9.59 -7.42 12.82
N ARG A 223 -10.69 -7.77 13.48
CA ARG A 223 -12.05 -7.41 13.01
C ARG A 223 -12.27 -5.91 13.04
N ALA A 224 -11.95 -5.23 14.12
CA ALA A 224 -12.07 -3.79 14.22
C ALA A 224 -11.24 -3.06 13.15
N TRP A 225 -10.04 -3.58 12.84
CA TRP A 225 -9.20 -3.04 11.76
C TRP A 225 -9.82 -3.27 10.38
N ALA A 226 -10.48 -4.41 10.16
CA ALA A 226 -11.23 -4.66 8.92
C ALA A 226 -12.42 -3.71 8.77
N ASP A 227 -13.19 -3.51 9.86
CA ASP A 227 -14.35 -2.59 9.90
C ASP A 227 -13.91 -1.14 9.67
N ASP A 228 -12.68 -0.78 10.07
CA ASP A 228 -12.04 0.52 9.83
C ASP A 228 -11.43 0.64 8.42
N GLY A 229 -11.68 -0.31 7.51
CA GLY A 229 -11.16 -0.32 6.15
C GLY A 229 -9.64 -0.45 6.08
N TYR A 230 -9.06 -1.16 7.04
CA TYR A 230 -7.61 -1.41 7.16
C TYR A 230 -6.77 -0.14 7.21
N ARG A 231 -7.28 0.96 7.78
CA ARG A 231 -6.51 2.19 7.90
C ARG A 231 -5.23 1.93 8.69
N VAL A 232 -4.15 2.54 8.23
CA VAL A 232 -2.85 2.54 8.91
C VAL A 232 -2.37 3.96 9.06
N ARG A 233 -1.64 4.21 10.12
CA ARG A 233 -0.91 5.44 10.33
C ARG A 233 0.57 5.18 10.08
N VAL A 234 1.18 5.89 9.14
CA VAL A 234 2.61 5.81 8.86
C VAL A 234 3.32 6.96 9.54
N VAL A 235 4.35 6.68 10.32
CA VAL A 235 5.14 7.67 11.07
C VAL A 235 6.63 7.39 10.93
N VAL A 236 7.43 8.46 11.09
CA VAL A 236 8.88 8.35 11.23
C VAL A 236 9.22 8.69 12.69
N PRO A 237 9.62 7.71 13.52
CA PRO A 237 10.00 7.95 14.90
C PRO A 237 11.33 8.70 14.97
N SER A 238 11.70 9.23 16.14
CA SER A 238 13.06 9.71 16.35
C SER A 238 14.06 8.56 16.28
N ARG A 239 15.33 8.85 15.99
CA ARG A 239 16.40 7.84 16.00
C ARG A 239 16.43 7.08 17.34
N GLU A 240 16.36 7.79 18.45
CA GLU A 240 16.37 7.22 19.79
C GLU A 240 15.18 6.25 19.99
N GLN A 241 13.97 6.67 19.61
CA GLN A 241 12.79 5.80 19.69
C GLN A 241 12.96 4.55 18.82
N TRP A 242 13.50 4.69 17.62
CA TRP A 242 13.76 3.56 16.72
C TRP A 242 14.75 2.57 17.32
N GLU A 243 15.85 3.05 17.90
CA GLU A 243 16.92 2.22 18.45
C GLU A 243 16.54 1.54 19.78
N THR A 244 15.68 2.17 20.57
CA THR A 244 15.34 1.67 21.93
C THR A 244 14.04 0.89 22.00
N THR A 245 13.20 0.92 20.96
CA THR A 245 11.87 0.29 20.99
C THR A 245 11.83 -0.92 20.08
N THR A 246 11.19 -2.01 20.52
CA THR A 246 10.86 -3.16 19.69
C THR A 246 9.36 -3.16 19.34
N ARG A 247 8.98 -3.76 18.21
CA ARG A 247 7.59 -3.86 17.76
C ARG A 247 7.23 -5.31 17.40
N PRO A 248 5.94 -5.69 17.48
CA PRO A 248 5.49 -7.06 17.14
C PRO A 248 5.83 -7.47 15.71
N VAL A 249 5.90 -6.52 14.80
CA VAL A 249 6.27 -6.74 13.38
C VAL A 249 7.51 -5.91 13.05
N SER A 250 8.46 -6.55 12.39
CA SER A 250 9.65 -5.93 11.82
C SER A 250 9.84 -6.43 10.38
N VAL A 251 10.19 -5.52 9.48
CA VAL A 251 10.47 -5.80 8.08
C VAL A 251 11.93 -5.48 7.78
N THR A 252 12.70 -6.51 7.43
CA THR A 252 14.07 -6.38 6.95
C THR A 252 14.10 -6.51 5.44
N ASP A 253 14.55 -5.47 4.75
CA ASP A 253 14.85 -5.53 3.32
C ASP A 253 16.19 -6.21 3.09
N ALA A 254 16.28 -7.04 2.07
CA ALA A 254 17.49 -7.80 1.76
C ALA A 254 18.63 -6.97 1.12
N GLY A 255 18.37 -5.70 0.80
CA GLY A 255 19.36 -4.78 0.23
C GLY A 255 19.64 -4.98 -1.27
N PHE A 256 18.68 -5.49 -2.03
CA PHE A 256 18.90 -5.75 -3.46
C PHE A 256 18.69 -4.53 -4.38
N THR A 257 18.17 -3.40 -3.87
CA THR A 257 17.79 -2.27 -4.74
C THR A 257 18.36 -0.92 -4.31
N GLU A 258 17.96 -0.39 -3.16
CA GLU A 258 18.27 0.98 -2.73
C GLU A 258 19.13 1.02 -1.46
N LEU A 259 19.28 -0.11 -0.78
CA LEU A 259 19.95 -0.19 0.52
C LEU A 259 21.16 -1.13 0.42
N ASP A 260 22.23 -0.78 1.14
CA ASP A 260 23.45 -1.56 1.19
C ASP A 260 23.33 -2.69 2.22
N GLY A 261 22.83 -3.84 1.78
CA GLY A 261 22.67 -5.03 2.62
C GLY A 261 21.38 -5.08 3.42
N PRO A 262 21.19 -6.14 4.23
CA PRO A 262 19.97 -6.32 5.02
C PRO A 262 19.73 -5.18 5.98
N THR A 263 18.60 -4.51 5.84
CA THR A 263 18.26 -3.30 6.60
C THR A 263 16.82 -3.35 7.10
N GLU A 264 16.62 -3.11 8.39
CA GLU A 264 15.28 -2.96 8.95
C GLU A 264 14.68 -1.63 8.46
N THR A 265 13.59 -1.72 7.72
CA THR A 265 12.98 -0.59 7.01
C THR A 265 11.71 -0.09 7.63
N THR A 266 10.86 -0.99 8.10
CA THR A 266 9.57 -0.66 8.71
C THR A 266 9.25 -1.62 9.84
N ARG A 267 8.44 -1.14 10.78
CA ARG A 267 7.87 -1.91 11.89
C ARG A 267 6.38 -1.64 11.96
N ALA A 268 5.60 -2.57 12.52
CA ALA A 268 4.19 -2.30 12.79
C ALA A 268 3.80 -2.73 14.20
N PHE A 269 2.81 -1.99 14.75
CA PHE A 269 2.18 -2.30 16.04
C PHE A 269 0.73 -1.80 16.06
N TRP A 270 -0.02 -2.21 17.09
CA TRP A 270 -1.44 -1.96 17.27
C TRP A 270 -1.82 -1.81 18.74
#